data_8150a9095cc23460dc3eddf56e2b1c91
#
_entry.id   8150a9095cc23460dc3eddf56e2b1c91
#
_cell.length_a   1.000
_cell.length_b   1.000
_cell.length_c   1.000
_cell.angle_alpha   90.00
_cell.angle_beta   90.00
_cell.angle_gamma   90.00
#
_symmetry.space_group_name_H-M   'P 1'
#
loop_
_entity.id
_entity.type
_entity.pdbx_description
1 polymer ?
#
loop_
_entity_poly.entity_id
_entity_poly.type
_entity_poly.pdbx_seq_one_letter_code
_entity_poly.pdbx_strand_id
1 'polypeptide(L)'
;MIRRPPRSTLFPYTTLLRYRDMHDIWAYDYLERECGVILHHKPLTTEIYGKIFFLAHGDGLGDPNRSFKLIRWIFHNKACQWMFSALHPRWGMWFGQTWAKHSRMKRPGGEEPAYMGEDREHLVLYTKRYIQYHSNVDYFIYGHRHIEVDLQLTRKARMIILGDWISQFSYVVYDGEHMFMSQYIEGESIM
;
A
#
# COMPACT_ATOMS: atom_id res chain seq x y z
N MET A 1 -21.82 -11.84 -5.06
CA MET A 1 -21.89 -10.92 -6.21
C MET A 1 -21.39 -9.57 -5.70
N ILE A 2 -20.14 -9.23 -5.91
CA ILE A 2 -19.56 -7.96 -5.43
C ILE A 2 -20.13 -6.85 -6.32
N ARG A 3 -21.00 -6.01 -5.74
CA ARG A 3 -21.49 -4.81 -6.44
C ARG A 3 -20.33 -3.85 -6.65
N ARG A 4 -20.10 -3.44 -7.90
CA ARG A 4 -19.15 -2.36 -8.20
C ARG A 4 -19.57 -1.11 -7.43
N PRO A 5 -18.62 -0.40 -6.78
CA PRO A 5 -18.93 0.88 -6.18
C PRO A 5 -19.53 1.83 -7.22
N PRO A 6 -20.43 2.74 -6.84
CA PRO A 6 -21.00 3.71 -7.76
C PRO A 6 -19.85 4.47 -8.43
N ARG A 7 -19.98 4.72 -9.73
CA ARG A 7 -19.03 5.53 -10.49
C ARG A 7 -19.04 6.93 -9.90
N SER A 8 -18.17 7.17 -8.93
CA SER A 8 -17.94 8.53 -8.45
C SER A 8 -17.24 9.30 -9.57
N THR A 9 -17.79 10.44 -9.91
CA THR A 9 -17.29 11.39 -10.91
C THR A 9 -15.98 12.08 -10.46
N LEU A 10 -15.28 11.54 -9.46
CA LEU A 10 -14.07 12.13 -8.85
C LEU A 10 -12.81 12.06 -9.71
N PHE A 11 -12.80 11.22 -10.73
CA PHE A 11 -11.75 11.23 -11.75
C PHE A 11 -12.42 11.20 -13.12
N PRO A 12 -12.26 12.23 -13.98
CA PRO A 12 -12.82 12.25 -15.33
C PRO A 12 -12.24 11.14 -16.22
N TYR A 13 -11.21 10.44 -15.74
CA TYR A 13 -10.65 9.27 -16.38
C TYR A 13 -10.61 8.14 -15.35
N THR A 14 -11.36 7.09 -15.58
CA THR A 14 -11.43 5.87 -14.77
C THR A 14 -10.15 5.06 -14.89
N THR A 15 -9.03 5.65 -14.52
CA THR A 15 -7.76 4.94 -14.46
C THR A 15 -7.61 4.40 -13.05
N LEU A 16 -7.84 3.11 -12.87
CA LEU A 16 -7.55 2.43 -11.60
C LEU A 16 -6.03 2.34 -11.47
N LEU A 17 -5.50 3.08 -10.50
CA LEU A 17 -4.08 3.02 -10.14
C LEU A 17 -3.91 1.97 -9.04
N ARG A 18 -2.96 1.06 -9.20
CA ARG A 18 -2.57 0.10 -8.16
C ARG A 18 -1.06 0.13 -7.96
N TYR A 19 -0.65 0.12 -6.70
CA TYR A 19 0.75 -0.12 -6.35
C TYR A 19 0.97 -1.62 -6.24
N ARG A 20 2.04 -2.07 -6.88
CA ARG A 20 2.45 -3.46 -6.82
C ARG A 20 3.05 -3.75 -5.45
N ASP A 21 2.35 -4.53 -4.65
CA ASP A 21 2.86 -5.12 -3.41
C ASP A 21 3.80 -6.30 -3.73
N MET A 22 4.59 -6.70 -2.75
CA MET A 22 5.44 -7.90 -2.86
C MET A 22 4.60 -9.17 -3.10
N HIS A 23 3.33 -9.17 -2.75
CA HIS A 23 2.41 -10.29 -3.02
C HIS A 23 1.88 -10.29 -4.45
N ASP A 24 1.84 -9.14 -5.11
CA ASP A 24 1.34 -8.96 -6.48
C ASP A 24 2.46 -9.02 -7.55
N ILE A 25 3.71 -9.22 -7.16
CA ILE A 25 4.87 -9.24 -8.06
C ILE A 25 4.69 -10.25 -9.21
N TRP A 26 3.92 -11.29 -8.98
CA TRP A 26 3.70 -12.42 -9.87
C TRP A 26 2.47 -12.24 -10.77
N ALA A 27 1.68 -11.17 -10.58
CA ALA A 27 0.53 -10.87 -11.42
C ALA A 27 0.93 -10.35 -12.82
N TYR A 28 2.23 -10.10 -13.03
CA TYR A 28 2.82 -9.58 -14.29
C TYR A 28 1.95 -8.47 -14.91
N ASP A 29 1.41 -8.70 -16.09
CA ASP A 29 0.57 -7.81 -16.89
C ASP A 29 -0.94 -8.12 -16.79
N TYR A 30 -1.33 -9.13 -16.00
CA TYR A 30 -2.72 -9.59 -15.92
C TYR A 30 -3.69 -8.47 -15.53
N LEU A 31 -3.37 -7.72 -14.47
CA LEU A 31 -4.23 -6.64 -13.99
C LEU A 31 -4.34 -5.48 -15.00
N GLU A 32 -3.27 -5.19 -15.72
CA GLU A 32 -3.28 -4.16 -16.77
C GLU A 32 -4.15 -4.59 -17.94
N ARG A 33 -3.99 -5.82 -18.41
CA ARG A 33 -4.69 -6.34 -19.59
C ARG A 33 -6.16 -6.64 -19.35
N GLU A 34 -6.49 -7.29 -18.23
CA GLU A 34 -7.84 -7.78 -17.96
C GLU A 34 -8.69 -6.79 -17.16
N CYS A 35 -8.06 -5.96 -16.33
CA CYS A 35 -8.77 -5.02 -15.46
C CYS A 35 -8.60 -3.55 -15.86
N GLY A 36 -7.73 -3.23 -16.83
CA GLY A 36 -7.43 -1.86 -17.24
C GLY A 36 -6.78 -1.02 -16.11
N VAL A 37 -6.09 -1.68 -15.18
CA VAL A 37 -5.41 -1.05 -14.04
C VAL A 37 -4.01 -0.62 -14.46
N ILE A 38 -3.58 0.57 -14.09
CA ILE A 38 -2.18 0.98 -14.26
C ILE A 38 -1.39 0.56 -13.02
N LEU A 39 -0.40 -0.32 -13.21
CA LEU A 39 0.46 -0.81 -12.15
C LEU A 39 1.69 0.09 -11.97
N HIS A 40 1.79 0.72 -10.82
CA HIS A 40 2.99 1.48 -10.44
C HIS A 40 3.95 0.62 -9.62
N HIS A 41 5.18 0.47 -10.13
CA HIS A 41 6.25 -0.29 -9.47
C HIS A 41 7.13 0.57 -8.56
N LYS A 42 6.95 1.88 -8.62
CA LYS A 42 7.71 2.87 -7.85
C LYS A 42 6.75 3.89 -7.25
N PRO A 43 7.14 4.58 -6.17
CA PRO A 43 6.37 5.70 -5.66
C PRO A 43 6.00 6.67 -6.77
N LEU A 44 4.77 7.15 -6.76
CA LEU A 44 4.24 8.12 -7.70
C LEU A 44 4.09 9.46 -7.01
N THR A 45 4.68 10.50 -7.59
CA THR A 45 4.36 11.88 -7.24
C THR A 45 3.49 12.46 -8.34
N THR A 46 2.30 12.94 -7.98
CA THR A 46 1.33 13.47 -8.94
C THR A 46 0.62 14.67 -8.35
N GLU A 47 0.11 15.53 -9.22
CA GLU A 47 -0.72 16.67 -8.83
C GLU A 47 -2.20 16.31 -9.02
N ILE A 48 -3.01 16.58 -7.99
CA ILE A 48 -4.45 16.38 -8.00
C ILE A 48 -5.09 17.65 -7.42
N TYR A 49 -5.90 18.35 -8.19
CA TYR A 49 -6.55 19.61 -7.81
C TYR A 49 -5.58 20.64 -7.21
N GLY A 50 -4.40 20.82 -7.84
CA GLY A 50 -3.40 21.78 -7.38
C GLY A 50 -2.62 21.40 -6.13
N LYS A 51 -2.79 20.18 -5.62
CA LYS A 51 -2.04 19.62 -4.49
C LYS A 51 -1.12 18.50 -4.96
N ILE A 52 0.05 18.42 -4.37
CA ILE A 52 1.05 17.41 -4.72
C ILE A 52 0.93 16.22 -3.77
N PHE A 53 0.67 15.07 -4.35
CA PHE A 53 0.52 13.79 -3.68
C PHE A 53 1.74 12.91 -3.92
N PHE A 54 2.25 12.32 -2.86
CA PHE A 54 3.20 11.23 -2.90
C PHE A 54 2.47 9.94 -2.52
N LEU A 55 2.31 9.05 -3.48
CA LEU A 55 1.57 7.79 -3.31
C LEU A 55 2.54 6.63 -3.40
N ALA A 56 2.53 5.74 -2.42
CA ALA A 56 3.36 4.55 -2.41
C ALA A 56 2.70 3.42 -1.60
N HIS A 57 3.04 2.18 -1.90
CA HIS A 57 2.61 1.07 -1.04
C HIS A 57 3.26 1.15 0.35
N GLY A 58 4.54 1.47 0.41
CA GLY A 58 5.28 1.62 1.68
C GLY A 58 6.29 0.50 1.95
N ASP A 59 6.24 -0.61 1.21
CA ASP A 59 7.16 -1.73 1.40
C ASP A 59 8.61 -1.32 1.12
N GLY A 60 9.46 -1.56 2.11
CA GLY A 60 10.89 -1.25 2.04
C GLY A 60 11.26 0.22 2.10
N LEU A 61 10.29 1.15 2.26
CA LEU A 61 10.56 2.55 2.49
C LEU A 61 10.99 2.76 3.95
N GLY A 62 12.25 3.11 4.15
CA GLY A 62 12.79 3.37 5.49
C GLY A 62 13.00 2.13 6.37
N ASP A 63 12.65 0.93 5.91
CA ASP A 63 12.82 -0.30 6.69
C ASP A 63 14.30 -0.63 6.88
N PRO A 64 14.80 -0.68 8.13
CA PRO A 64 16.18 -1.02 8.43
C PRO A 64 16.46 -2.53 8.31
N ASN A 65 15.44 -3.38 8.24
CA ASN A 65 15.56 -4.83 8.33
C ASN A 65 16.27 -5.43 7.11
N ARG A 66 17.50 -5.92 7.32
CA ARG A 66 18.31 -6.54 6.27
C ARG A 66 17.70 -7.85 5.73
N SER A 67 17.05 -8.62 6.59
CA SER A 67 16.41 -9.87 6.17
C SER A 67 15.23 -9.60 5.24
N PHE A 68 14.45 -8.53 5.50
CA PHE A 68 13.38 -8.10 4.62
C PHE A 68 13.92 -7.66 3.24
N LYS A 69 15.03 -6.93 3.21
CA LYS A 69 15.69 -6.52 1.96
C LYS A 69 16.15 -7.72 1.13
N LEU A 70 16.69 -8.76 1.78
CA LEU A 70 17.09 -9.99 1.11
C LEU A 70 15.89 -10.74 0.53
N ILE A 71 14.83 -10.90 1.31
CA ILE A 71 13.59 -11.55 0.85
C ILE A 71 12.99 -10.78 -0.33
N ARG A 72 12.89 -9.47 -0.22
CA ARG A 72 12.42 -8.60 -1.29
C ARG A 72 13.26 -8.76 -2.55
N TRP A 73 14.59 -8.81 -2.43
CA TRP A 73 15.48 -9.05 -3.57
C TRP A 73 15.21 -10.40 -4.25
N ILE A 74 15.05 -11.49 -3.47
CA ILE A 74 14.70 -12.82 -3.99
C ILE A 74 13.38 -12.77 -4.77
N PHE A 75 12.34 -12.15 -4.21
CA PHE A 75 11.02 -12.04 -4.85
C PHE A 75 11.05 -11.19 -6.14
N HIS A 76 11.93 -10.19 -6.23
CA HIS A 76 12.09 -9.37 -7.43
C HIS A 76 13.05 -9.96 -8.46
N ASN A 77 13.82 -11.00 -8.11
CA ASN A 77 14.77 -11.62 -9.02
C ASN A 77 14.04 -12.48 -10.06
N LYS A 78 14.20 -12.14 -11.34
CA LYS A 78 13.52 -12.83 -12.46
C LYS A 78 13.87 -14.32 -12.55
N ALA A 79 15.09 -14.72 -12.22
CA ALA A 79 15.48 -16.13 -12.22
C ALA A 79 14.75 -16.90 -11.10
N CYS A 80 14.62 -16.30 -9.90
CA CYS A 80 13.86 -16.89 -8.80
C CYS A 80 12.37 -16.98 -9.16
N GLN A 81 11.81 -15.95 -9.82
CA GLN A 81 10.44 -15.96 -10.30
C GLN A 81 10.22 -17.07 -11.33
N TRP A 82 11.13 -17.22 -12.29
CA TRP A 82 11.06 -18.28 -13.29
C TRP A 82 11.13 -19.67 -12.65
N MET A 83 12.09 -19.89 -11.73
CA MET A 83 12.21 -21.15 -11.01
C MET A 83 10.95 -21.49 -10.24
N PHE A 84 10.35 -20.50 -9.55
CA PHE A 84 9.11 -20.73 -8.82
C PHE A 84 7.93 -21.01 -9.75
N SER A 85 7.83 -20.32 -10.88
CA SER A 85 6.77 -20.56 -11.88
C SER A 85 6.85 -21.95 -12.53
N ALA A 86 8.03 -22.56 -12.53
CA ALA A 86 8.22 -23.93 -12.98
C ALA A 86 7.78 -24.99 -11.96
N LEU A 87 7.50 -24.58 -10.71
CA LEU A 87 6.98 -25.52 -9.69
C LEU A 87 5.52 -25.86 -9.99
N HIS A 88 5.16 -27.12 -9.73
CA HIS A 88 3.77 -27.52 -9.79
C HIS A 88 2.92 -26.67 -8.81
N PRO A 89 1.74 -26.17 -9.19
CA PRO A 89 0.93 -25.27 -8.37
C PRO A 89 0.69 -25.76 -6.93
N ARG A 90 0.53 -27.07 -6.75
CA ARG A 90 0.38 -27.71 -5.43
C ARG A 90 1.55 -27.44 -4.50
N TRP A 91 2.77 -27.49 -5.01
CA TRP A 91 4.00 -27.21 -4.24
C TRP A 91 4.14 -25.72 -3.94
N GLY A 92 3.82 -24.88 -4.92
CA GLY A 92 3.81 -23.42 -4.74
C GLY A 92 2.81 -22.98 -3.67
N MET A 93 1.59 -23.52 -3.70
CA MET A 93 0.57 -23.25 -2.69
C MET A 93 0.97 -23.76 -1.30
N TRP A 94 1.49 -24.97 -1.21
CA TRP A 94 1.97 -25.53 0.06
C TRP A 94 3.07 -24.68 0.67
N PHE A 95 4.04 -24.30 -0.13
CA PHE A 95 5.16 -23.43 0.30
C PHE A 95 4.63 -22.07 0.76
N GLY A 96 3.77 -21.41 -0.03
CA GLY A 96 3.20 -20.12 0.30
C GLY A 96 2.38 -20.14 1.59
N GLN A 97 1.53 -21.13 1.77
CA GLN A 97 0.72 -21.29 2.98
C GLN A 97 1.59 -21.57 4.21
N THR A 98 2.58 -22.46 4.08
CA THR A 98 3.50 -22.77 5.18
C THR A 98 4.31 -21.56 5.59
N TRP A 99 4.83 -20.81 4.62
CA TRP A 99 5.54 -19.55 4.86
C TRP A 99 4.67 -18.51 5.55
N ALA A 100 3.46 -18.27 5.04
CA ALA A 100 2.53 -17.33 5.62
C ALA A 100 2.13 -17.69 7.04
N LYS A 101 1.89 -18.98 7.31
CA LYS A 101 1.62 -19.50 8.65
C LYS A 101 2.80 -19.28 9.60
N HIS A 102 4.00 -19.60 9.16
CA HIS A 102 5.22 -19.45 9.97
C HIS A 102 5.54 -17.97 10.24
N SER A 103 5.34 -17.09 9.27
CA SER A 103 5.53 -15.65 9.43
C SER A 103 4.53 -15.05 10.44
N ARG A 104 3.28 -15.50 10.43
CA ARG A 104 2.27 -15.08 11.42
C ARG A 104 2.59 -15.57 12.83
N MET A 105 3.08 -16.81 12.96
CA MET A 105 3.44 -17.38 14.26
C MET A 105 4.66 -16.71 14.90
N LYS A 106 5.51 -16.05 14.15
CA LYS A 106 6.66 -15.28 14.66
C LYS A 106 6.28 -13.91 15.22
N ARG A 107 5.05 -13.46 15.05
CA ARG A 107 4.56 -12.24 15.71
C ARG A 107 4.21 -12.57 17.15
N PRO A 108 4.87 -11.95 18.16
CA PRO A 108 4.52 -12.20 19.57
C PRO A 108 3.04 -11.87 19.79
N GLY A 109 2.28 -12.84 20.32
CA GLY A 109 0.91 -12.62 20.75
C GLY A 109 -0.19 -12.63 19.70
N GLY A 110 0.12 -12.78 18.40
CA GLY A 110 -0.93 -12.69 17.36
C GLY A 110 -1.58 -11.30 17.26
N GLU A 111 -0.96 -10.30 17.89
CA GLU A 111 -1.47 -8.93 17.93
C GLU A 111 -1.51 -8.32 16.52
N GLU A 112 -2.58 -7.59 16.26
CA GLU A 112 -2.70 -6.76 15.07
C GLU A 112 -1.53 -5.76 15.01
N PRO A 113 -1.09 -5.35 13.80
CA PRO A 113 -0.02 -4.37 13.67
C PRO A 113 -0.43 -3.08 14.38
N ALA A 114 0.24 -2.75 15.46
CA ALA A 114 -0.01 -1.51 16.20
C ALA A 114 0.89 -0.38 15.71
N TYR A 115 0.40 0.84 15.80
CA TYR A 115 1.20 2.03 15.56
C TYR A 115 2.29 2.16 16.63
N MET A 116 3.54 2.24 16.20
CA MET A 116 4.71 2.26 17.10
C MET A 116 5.07 3.66 17.61
N GLY A 117 4.34 4.69 17.17
CA GLY A 117 4.64 6.08 17.46
C GLY A 117 5.55 6.73 16.42
N GLU A 118 5.53 8.06 16.36
CA GLU A 118 6.22 8.85 15.33
C GLU A 118 7.74 8.62 15.27
N ASP A 119 8.36 8.27 16.39
CA ASP A 119 9.81 8.11 16.49
C ASP A 119 10.28 6.70 16.13
N ARG A 120 9.37 5.75 15.99
CA ARG A 120 9.68 4.35 15.67
C ARG A 120 9.06 3.84 14.39
N GLU A 121 7.96 4.48 13.94
CA GLU A 121 7.31 4.09 12.69
C GLU A 121 8.19 4.47 11.50
N HIS A 122 8.71 3.47 10.81
CA HIS A 122 9.70 3.67 9.76
C HIS A 122 9.18 4.49 8.57
N LEU A 123 7.86 4.40 8.25
CA LEU A 123 7.25 5.23 7.21
C LEU A 123 7.19 6.70 7.62
N VAL A 124 6.93 6.98 8.90
CA VAL A 124 6.97 8.36 9.44
C VAL A 124 8.38 8.92 9.37
N LEU A 125 9.37 8.15 9.82
CA LEU A 125 10.78 8.54 9.76
C LEU A 125 11.28 8.75 8.33
N TYR A 126 10.83 7.90 7.40
CA TYR A 126 11.11 8.06 5.98
C TYR A 126 10.52 9.35 5.44
N THR A 127 9.24 9.61 5.72
CA THR A 127 8.52 10.79 5.23
C THR A 127 9.11 12.08 5.81
N LYS A 128 9.43 12.11 7.11
CA LYS A 128 10.10 13.24 7.74
C LYS A 128 11.43 13.58 7.06
N ARG A 129 12.22 12.57 6.67
CA ARG A 129 13.45 12.76 5.90
C ARG A 129 13.18 13.20 4.45
N TYR A 130 12.18 12.63 3.81
CA TYR A 130 11.82 12.96 2.43
C TYR A 130 11.38 14.41 2.28
N ILE A 131 10.59 14.94 3.20
CA ILE A 131 10.11 16.32 3.24
C ILE A 131 11.28 17.34 3.29
N GLN A 132 12.40 17.01 3.91
CA GLN A 132 13.56 17.90 3.98
C GLN A 132 14.11 18.26 2.59
N TYR A 133 13.95 17.36 1.62
CA TYR A 133 14.41 17.56 0.23
C TYR A 133 13.27 17.82 -0.75
N HIS A 134 12.01 17.57 -0.35
CA HIS A 134 10.83 17.67 -1.19
C HIS A 134 9.70 18.38 -0.43
N SER A 135 9.93 19.64 -0.10
CA SER A 135 8.99 20.46 0.70
C SER A 135 7.71 20.85 -0.05
N ASN A 136 7.63 20.57 -1.34
CA ASN A 136 6.47 20.87 -2.18
C ASN A 136 5.34 19.85 -2.07
N VAL A 137 5.55 18.67 -1.46
CA VAL A 137 4.52 17.62 -1.32
C VAL A 137 3.54 17.99 -0.20
N ASP A 138 2.24 17.94 -0.52
CA ASP A 138 1.16 18.24 0.41
C ASP A 138 0.66 16.99 1.15
N TYR A 139 0.55 15.87 0.44
CA TYR A 139 -0.03 14.64 0.98
C TYR A 139 0.84 13.42 0.70
N PHE A 140 1.06 12.61 1.73
CA PHE A 140 1.76 11.33 1.65
C PHE A 140 0.77 10.21 2.01
N ILE A 141 0.53 9.28 1.08
CA ILE A 141 -0.42 8.18 1.31
C ILE A 141 0.31 6.86 1.14
N TYR A 142 0.20 6.02 2.17
CA TYR A 142 0.81 4.71 2.26
C TYR A 142 -0.20 3.62 2.63
N GLY A 143 0.12 2.40 2.29
CA GLY A 143 -0.50 1.17 2.80
C GLY A 143 0.49 0.35 3.62
N HIS A 144 0.61 -0.94 3.32
CA HIS A 144 1.60 -1.90 3.80
C HIS A 144 1.52 -2.26 5.29
N ARG A 145 1.33 -1.28 6.16
CA ARG A 145 1.37 -1.47 7.61
C ARG A 145 0.09 -2.04 8.19
N HIS A 146 -1.01 -2.01 7.43
CA HIS A 146 -2.34 -2.41 7.89
C HIS A 146 -2.74 -1.71 9.20
N ILE A 147 -2.41 -0.44 9.33
CA ILE A 147 -2.79 0.43 10.45
C ILE A 147 -3.36 1.73 9.91
N GLU A 148 -4.27 2.30 10.64
CA GLU A 148 -4.82 3.61 10.32
C GLU A 148 -4.05 4.69 11.06
N VAL A 149 -3.36 5.54 10.32
CA VAL A 149 -2.60 6.65 10.88
C VAL A 149 -2.84 7.89 10.05
N ASP A 150 -3.12 8.98 10.71
CA ASP A 150 -3.32 10.29 10.10
C ASP A 150 -2.52 11.33 10.89
N LEU A 151 -1.45 11.84 10.30
CA LEU A 151 -0.50 12.72 10.96
C LEU A 151 -0.25 13.99 10.16
N GLN A 152 -0.36 15.13 10.82
CA GLN A 152 0.12 16.40 10.30
C GLN A 152 1.62 16.52 10.62
N LEU A 153 2.49 16.29 9.63
CA LEU A 153 3.94 16.30 9.84
C LEU A 153 4.54 17.70 9.83
N THR A 154 3.97 18.61 9.03
CA THR A 154 4.34 20.02 8.97
C THR A 154 3.09 20.86 8.77
N ARG A 155 3.20 22.19 8.75
CA ARG A 155 2.05 23.06 8.42
C ARG A 155 1.41 22.76 7.07
N LYS A 156 2.16 22.17 6.14
CA LYS A 156 1.73 21.87 4.78
C LYS A 156 1.53 20.37 4.57
N ALA A 157 2.47 19.55 5.01
CA ALA A 157 2.53 18.13 4.68
C ALA A 157 1.76 17.29 5.69
N ARG A 158 0.78 16.51 5.19
CA ARG A 158 -0.01 15.52 5.93
C ARG A 158 0.31 14.12 5.41
N MET A 159 0.43 13.18 6.32
CA MET A 159 0.74 11.79 6.03
C MET A 159 -0.39 10.88 6.51
N ILE A 160 -0.81 9.96 5.65
CA ILE A 160 -1.83 8.96 5.94
C ILE A 160 -1.27 7.58 5.66
N ILE A 161 -1.44 6.66 6.59
CA ILE A 161 -1.27 5.23 6.37
C ILE A 161 -2.66 4.61 6.41
N LEU A 162 -3.01 3.90 5.33
CA LEU A 162 -4.29 3.21 5.22
C LEU A 162 -4.22 1.84 5.90
N GLY A 163 -5.30 1.45 6.51
CA GLY A 163 -5.56 0.10 6.98
C GLY A 163 -5.69 -0.91 5.85
N ASP A 164 -6.34 -2.02 6.14
CA ASP A 164 -6.59 -3.06 5.15
C ASP A 164 -8.05 -3.11 4.70
N TRP A 165 -8.31 -3.90 3.64
CA TRP A 165 -9.64 -4.21 3.14
C TRP A 165 -10.12 -5.61 3.55
N ILE A 166 -9.63 -6.13 4.69
CA ILE A 166 -10.00 -7.41 5.29
C ILE A 166 -10.76 -7.20 6.59
N SER A 167 -10.25 -6.29 7.44
CA SER A 167 -10.79 -6.02 8.78
C SER A 167 -11.18 -4.56 8.99
N GLN A 168 -10.41 -3.61 8.45
CA GLN A 168 -10.56 -2.18 8.70
C GLN A 168 -11.35 -1.47 7.62
N PHE A 169 -11.29 -1.94 6.36
CA PHE A 169 -11.99 -1.37 5.19
C PHE A 169 -11.78 0.14 5.03
N SER A 170 -10.59 0.62 5.36
CA SER A 170 -10.30 2.05 5.36
C SER A 170 -9.99 2.60 3.98
N TYR A 171 -10.40 3.82 3.74
CA TYR A 171 -10.13 4.56 2.51
C TYR A 171 -9.96 6.05 2.78
N VAL A 172 -9.41 6.75 1.80
CA VAL A 172 -9.24 8.20 1.83
C VAL A 172 -10.00 8.82 0.66
N VAL A 173 -10.69 9.91 0.96
CA VAL A 173 -11.33 10.76 -0.05
C VAL A 173 -10.68 12.14 -0.02
N TYR A 174 -10.39 12.67 -1.19
CA TYR A 174 -9.99 14.05 -1.39
C TYR A 174 -10.99 14.73 -2.32
N ASP A 175 -11.68 15.75 -1.82
CA ASP A 175 -12.75 16.46 -2.55
C ASP A 175 -12.25 17.66 -3.37
N GLY A 176 -10.94 17.93 -3.34
CA GLY A 176 -10.31 19.09 -3.97
C GLY A 176 -9.87 20.15 -2.95
N GLU A 177 -10.41 20.13 -1.75
CA GLU A 177 -10.05 21.04 -0.65
C GLU A 177 -9.58 20.29 0.59
N HIS A 178 -10.32 19.27 0.99
CA HIS A 178 -10.10 18.52 2.22
C HIS A 178 -9.84 17.04 1.94
N MET A 179 -9.06 16.44 2.82
CA MET A 179 -8.81 15.02 2.79
C MET A 179 -9.38 14.37 4.04
N PHE A 180 -10.19 13.31 3.82
CA PHE A 180 -10.86 12.56 4.87
C PHE A 180 -10.45 11.10 4.81
N MET A 181 -10.06 10.54 5.95
CA MET A 181 -9.96 9.10 6.11
C MET A 181 -11.27 8.59 6.69
N SER A 182 -11.81 7.52 6.12
CA SER A 182 -13.08 6.92 6.52
C SER A 182 -13.01 5.40 6.40
N GLN A 183 -13.98 4.72 6.97
CA GLN A 183 -14.15 3.27 6.88
C GLN A 183 -15.42 2.95 6.11
N TYR A 184 -15.35 1.92 5.26
CA TYR A 184 -16.53 1.43 4.57
C TYR A 184 -17.35 0.55 5.51
N ILE A 185 -18.59 0.93 5.73
CA ILE A 185 -19.59 0.17 6.49
C ILE A 185 -20.65 -0.31 5.50
N GLU A 186 -20.92 -1.62 5.49
CA GLU A 186 -21.92 -2.19 4.58
C GLU A 186 -23.31 -1.65 4.92
N GLY A 187 -23.96 -1.02 3.94
CA GLY A 187 -25.30 -0.41 4.10
C GLY A 187 -25.29 1.12 4.28
N GLU A 188 -24.14 1.74 4.47
CA GLU A 188 -24.02 3.20 4.45
C GLU A 188 -23.76 3.71 3.04
N SER A 189 -24.47 4.75 2.62
CA SER A 189 -24.17 5.48 1.38
C SER A 189 -22.91 6.31 1.61
N ILE A 190 -21.90 6.11 0.77
CA ILE A 190 -20.77 7.02 0.69
C ILE A 190 -21.29 8.34 0.12
N MET A 191 -21.38 9.36 0.97
CA MET A 191 -21.77 10.71 0.56
C MET A 191 -20.67 11.36 -0.26
#